data_573e77f028ad8ef539cf4aff7400840d
#
_entry.id   573e77f028ad8ef539cf4aff7400840d
#
_cell.length_a   1.000
_cell.length_b   1.000
_cell.length_c   1.000
_cell.angle_alpha   90.00
_cell.angle_beta   90.00
_cell.angle_gamma   90.00
#
_symmetry.space_group_name_H-M   'P 1'
#
loop_
_entity.id
_entity.type
_entity.pdbx_description
1 polymer ?
#
loop_
_entity_poly.entity_id
_entity_poly.type
_entity_poly.pdbx_seq_one_letter_code
_entity_poly.pdbx_strand_id
1 'polypeptide(L)'
;ELKLIGNKNQTDKISVSDVLFNRDYNEALVHQVVTSYLSNARGATRAQKGRSDVAKSTRKPWRQKGTGRARVGMASSPIWRGGGKIFPNSPDENFKKKLNKKMYRAGISVIFSQLIRDQRLLVTDNINVDTHKTKEFLDKIKNLGLNEVMVITHELNDNLYLASRNIPRVAVIEVKNVDPVNL
;
A
#
# COMPACT_ATOMS: atom_id res chain seq x y z
N GLU A 1 -20.91 20.78 2.49
CA GLU A 1 -20.62 21.26 3.87
C GLU A 1 -20.21 20.05 4.73
N LEU A 2 -19.07 20.16 5.41
CA LEU A 2 -18.61 19.15 6.39
C LEU A 2 -18.88 19.65 7.80
N LYS A 3 -19.25 18.73 8.70
CA LYS A 3 -19.43 19.05 10.11
C LYS A 3 -18.07 19.07 10.81
N LEU A 4 -17.78 20.15 11.54
CA LEU A 4 -16.66 20.22 12.48
C LEU A 4 -17.07 19.55 13.79
N ILE A 5 -16.23 18.63 14.26
CA ILE A 5 -16.33 18.14 15.65
C ILE A 5 -15.36 18.98 16.49
N GLY A 6 -15.82 20.11 16.92
CA GLY A 6 -15.15 20.97 17.89
C GLY A 6 -15.75 20.83 19.28
N ASN A 7 -15.15 21.48 20.28
CA ASN A 7 -15.61 21.49 21.68
C ASN A 7 -17.13 21.64 21.81
N LYS A 8 -17.68 20.87 22.69
CA LYS A 8 -19.04 20.52 23.09
C LYS A 8 -20.27 21.39 22.71
N ASN A 9 -20.14 22.53 22.04
CA ASN A 9 -21.27 23.47 21.82
C ASN A 9 -21.33 24.19 20.46
N GLN A 10 -20.51 23.89 19.47
CA GLN A 10 -20.59 24.54 18.15
C GLN A 10 -20.44 23.48 17.04
N THR A 11 -21.54 23.27 16.32
CA THR A 11 -21.54 22.60 15.02
C THR A 11 -21.16 23.60 13.93
N ASP A 12 -19.91 24.00 13.91
CA ASP A 12 -19.41 24.81 12.81
C ASP A 12 -19.36 23.96 11.54
N LYS A 13 -19.80 24.55 10.44
CA LYS A 13 -19.77 23.90 9.13
C LYS A 13 -18.64 24.49 8.31
N ILE A 14 -17.84 23.63 7.72
CA ILE A 14 -16.81 24.06 6.77
C ILE A 14 -17.35 23.90 5.35
N SER A 15 -17.28 24.99 4.57
CA SER A 15 -17.51 24.94 3.13
C SER A 15 -16.29 24.35 2.43
N VAL A 16 -16.50 23.30 1.65
CA VAL A 16 -15.45 22.61 0.88
C VAL A 16 -15.79 22.66 -0.61
N SER A 17 -14.79 22.56 -1.47
CA SER A 17 -14.95 22.58 -2.92
C SER A 17 -15.65 21.32 -3.43
N ASP A 18 -16.76 21.51 -4.15
CA ASP A 18 -17.51 20.41 -4.79
C ASP A 18 -16.69 19.68 -5.85
N VAL A 19 -15.76 20.36 -6.49
CA VAL A 19 -14.85 19.74 -7.50
C VAL A 19 -13.99 18.66 -6.90
N LEU A 20 -13.64 18.77 -5.61
CA LEU A 20 -12.78 17.83 -4.91
C LEU A 20 -13.56 16.77 -4.13
N PHE A 21 -14.70 17.13 -3.58
CA PHE A 21 -15.40 16.32 -2.57
C PHE A 21 -16.81 15.88 -2.98
N ASN A 22 -17.24 16.19 -4.22
CA ASN A 22 -18.55 15.77 -4.74
C ASN A 22 -18.43 15.08 -6.10
N ARG A 23 -17.46 14.17 -6.24
CA ARG A 23 -17.28 13.38 -7.45
C ARG A 23 -18.05 12.07 -7.37
N ASP A 24 -18.62 11.64 -8.51
CA ASP A 24 -19.22 10.32 -8.62
C ASP A 24 -18.19 9.21 -8.38
N TYR A 25 -18.65 8.14 -7.74
CA TYR A 25 -17.78 6.99 -7.48
C TYR A 25 -17.46 6.26 -8.77
N ASN A 26 -16.16 6.04 -9.01
CA ASN A 26 -15.65 5.30 -10.16
C ASN A 26 -14.74 4.17 -9.65
N GLU A 27 -15.30 2.96 -9.54
CA GLU A 27 -14.63 1.78 -9.06
C GLU A 27 -13.38 1.43 -9.86
N ALA A 28 -13.46 1.48 -11.20
CA ALA A 28 -12.34 1.15 -12.07
C ALA A 28 -11.14 2.07 -11.87
N LEU A 29 -11.39 3.37 -11.65
CA LEU A 29 -10.33 4.35 -11.37
C LEU A 29 -9.69 4.08 -10.00
N VAL A 30 -10.49 3.86 -8.96
CA VAL A 30 -10.01 3.58 -7.61
C VAL A 30 -9.19 2.28 -7.60
N HIS A 31 -9.72 1.21 -8.22
CA HIS A 31 -9.01 -0.06 -8.36
C HIS A 31 -7.64 0.10 -9.05
N GLN A 32 -7.59 0.87 -10.13
CA GLN A 32 -6.33 1.12 -10.84
C GLN A 32 -5.30 1.86 -9.97
N VAL A 33 -5.76 2.87 -9.20
CA VAL A 33 -4.91 3.65 -8.30
C VAL A 33 -4.37 2.76 -7.18
N VAL A 34 -5.23 1.98 -6.51
CA VAL A 34 -4.85 1.05 -5.43
C VAL A 34 -3.89 -0.02 -5.94
N THR A 35 -4.20 -0.65 -7.07
CA THR A 35 -3.35 -1.70 -7.67
C THR A 35 -1.97 -1.15 -8.06
N SER A 36 -1.91 0.07 -8.60
CA SER A 36 -0.65 0.73 -8.93
C SER A 36 0.17 1.02 -7.67
N TYR A 37 -0.46 1.52 -6.61
CA TYR A 37 0.19 1.81 -5.34
C TYR A 37 0.79 0.55 -4.71
N LEU A 38 0.00 -0.52 -4.57
CA LEU A 38 0.45 -1.81 -4.04
C LEU A 38 1.56 -2.45 -4.88
N SER A 39 1.46 -2.35 -6.22
CA SER A 39 2.49 -2.86 -7.12
C SER A 39 3.82 -2.11 -6.97
N ASN A 40 3.77 -0.80 -6.76
CA ASN A 40 4.96 0.05 -6.60
C ASN A 40 5.66 -0.16 -5.23
N ALA A 41 4.92 -0.57 -4.22
CA ALA A 41 5.47 -0.94 -2.90
C ALA A 41 6.18 -2.30 -2.91
N ARG A 42 5.94 -3.11 -3.95
CA ARG A 42 6.48 -4.46 -4.04
C ARG A 42 7.93 -4.44 -4.51
N GLY A 43 8.82 -5.11 -3.78
CA GLY A 43 10.23 -5.34 -4.14
C GLY A 43 10.46 -6.74 -4.70
N ALA A 44 11.41 -6.88 -5.62
CA ALA A 44 11.89 -8.17 -6.12
C ALA A 44 13.02 -8.68 -5.22
N THR A 45 12.66 -9.28 -4.07
CA THR A 45 13.63 -9.74 -3.05
C THR A 45 13.97 -11.23 -3.18
N ARG A 46 13.59 -11.87 -4.27
CA ARG A 46 13.78 -13.31 -4.51
C ARG A 46 14.63 -13.55 -5.74
N ALA A 47 15.48 -14.59 -5.66
CA ALA A 47 16.26 -15.05 -6.80
C ALA A 47 16.21 -16.58 -6.89
N GLN A 48 16.16 -17.11 -8.12
CA GLN A 48 16.23 -18.53 -8.40
C GLN A 48 17.22 -18.76 -9.54
N LYS A 49 17.94 -19.89 -9.48
CA LYS A 49 18.90 -20.24 -10.52
C LYS A 49 18.19 -20.87 -11.72
N GLY A 50 18.38 -20.29 -12.88
CA GLY A 50 18.02 -20.87 -14.17
C GLY A 50 18.99 -21.98 -14.61
N ARG A 51 18.74 -22.54 -15.77
CA ARG A 51 19.57 -23.62 -16.31
C ARG A 51 21.03 -23.24 -16.54
N SER A 52 21.30 -21.98 -16.85
CA SER A 52 22.64 -21.42 -17.05
C SER A 52 23.39 -21.14 -15.75
N ASP A 53 22.66 -20.89 -14.66
CA ASP A 53 23.22 -20.41 -13.39
C ASP A 53 23.56 -21.56 -12.44
N VAL A 54 23.10 -22.76 -12.74
CA VAL A 54 23.37 -23.95 -11.92
C VAL A 54 24.76 -24.48 -12.22
N ALA A 55 25.59 -24.62 -11.17
CA ALA A 55 26.93 -25.20 -11.25
C ALA A 55 26.86 -26.70 -11.53
N LYS A 56 26.68 -27.09 -12.79
CA LYS A 56 26.72 -28.48 -13.27
C LYS A 56 27.48 -28.56 -14.58
N SER A 57 28.00 -29.75 -14.87
CA SER A 57 28.70 -30.03 -16.12
C SER A 57 27.79 -29.78 -17.33
N THR A 58 28.33 -29.07 -18.31
CA THR A 58 27.69 -28.87 -19.62
C THR A 58 27.87 -30.10 -20.54
N ARG A 59 28.70 -31.07 -20.12
CA ARG A 59 28.94 -32.31 -20.89
C ARG A 59 27.63 -33.09 -21.03
N LYS A 60 27.41 -33.62 -22.26
CA LYS A 60 26.29 -34.50 -22.54
C LYS A 60 26.46 -35.81 -21.73
N PRO A 61 25.48 -36.23 -20.89
CA PRO A 61 25.61 -37.40 -20.02
C PRO A 61 25.81 -38.72 -20.77
N TRP A 62 25.21 -38.87 -21.94
CA TRP A 62 25.39 -40.04 -22.82
C TRP A 62 25.14 -39.66 -24.29
N ARG A 63 25.54 -40.57 -25.21
CA ARG A 63 25.36 -40.37 -26.64
C ARG A 63 23.89 -40.29 -27.03
N GLN A 64 23.61 -39.63 -28.18
CA GLN A 64 22.25 -39.27 -28.63
C GLN A 64 21.37 -40.50 -28.95
N LYS A 65 21.96 -41.61 -29.40
CA LYS A 65 21.29 -42.85 -29.80
C LYS A 65 22.08 -44.08 -29.31
N GLY A 66 21.44 -45.24 -29.28
CA GLY A 66 22.11 -46.52 -28.97
C GLY A 66 22.37 -46.79 -27.49
N THR A 67 21.62 -46.09 -26.54
CA THR A 67 21.74 -46.33 -25.09
C THR A 67 20.48 -46.87 -24.46
N GLY A 68 19.38 -47.02 -25.21
CA GLY A 68 18.08 -47.41 -24.67
C GLY A 68 17.44 -46.40 -23.68
N ARG A 69 18.10 -45.24 -23.43
CA ARG A 69 17.65 -44.22 -22.53
C ARG A 69 17.03 -43.03 -23.26
N ALA A 70 16.21 -42.25 -22.56
CA ALA A 70 15.69 -40.98 -23.07
C ALA A 70 16.81 -40.03 -23.49
N ARG A 71 16.62 -39.27 -24.55
CA ARG A 71 17.59 -38.28 -25.02
C ARG A 71 17.79 -37.18 -23.99
N VAL A 72 19.03 -36.78 -23.75
CA VAL A 72 19.39 -35.74 -22.79
C VAL A 72 20.48 -34.82 -23.34
N GLY A 73 20.35 -33.52 -23.08
CA GLY A 73 21.36 -32.53 -23.49
C GLY A 73 22.40 -32.30 -22.41
N MET A 74 22.00 -31.86 -21.26
CA MET A 74 22.87 -31.52 -20.13
C MET A 74 22.21 -31.78 -18.77
N ALA A 75 23.03 -31.99 -17.74
CA ALA A 75 22.59 -32.30 -16.40
C ALA A 75 21.92 -31.11 -15.65
N SER A 76 22.10 -29.85 -16.12
CA SER A 76 21.45 -28.68 -15.57
C SER A 76 20.01 -28.48 -16.05
N SER A 77 19.49 -29.37 -16.91
CA SER A 77 18.11 -29.32 -17.40
C SER A 77 17.10 -29.34 -16.22
N PRO A 78 15.99 -28.59 -16.30
CA PRO A 78 14.94 -28.56 -15.26
C PRO A 78 14.31 -29.93 -14.94
N ILE A 79 14.38 -30.89 -15.85
CA ILE A 79 13.84 -32.24 -15.68
C ILE A 79 14.63 -33.01 -14.62
N TRP A 80 15.89 -32.64 -14.38
CA TRP A 80 16.77 -33.34 -13.47
C TRP A 80 16.73 -32.81 -12.06
N ARG A 81 16.87 -33.72 -11.09
CA ARG A 81 17.05 -33.32 -9.69
C ARG A 81 18.28 -32.38 -9.55
N GLY A 82 18.07 -31.21 -8.96
CA GLY A 82 19.09 -30.18 -8.87
C GLY A 82 19.39 -29.47 -10.20
N GLY A 83 18.56 -29.61 -11.22
CA GLY A 83 18.56 -28.77 -12.42
C GLY A 83 18.03 -27.36 -12.14
N GLY A 84 18.20 -26.45 -13.10
CA GLY A 84 17.69 -25.07 -12.99
C GLY A 84 16.17 -25.00 -13.05
N LYS A 85 15.61 -23.89 -12.59
CA LYS A 85 14.19 -23.58 -12.77
C LYS A 85 13.90 -23.21 -14.23
N ILE A 86 12.70 -23.54 -14.73
CA ILE A 86 12.30 -23.21 -16.11
C ILE A 86 12.08 -21.71 -16.24
N PHE A 87 11.31 -21.12 -15.32
CA PHE A 87 11.06 -19.69 -15.21
C PHE A 87 11.59 -19.21 -13.85
N PRO A 88 12.90 -18.92 -13.74
CA PRO A 88 13.47 -18.47 -12.47
C PRO A 88 13.02 -17.06 -12.15
N ASN A 89 12.70 -16.82 -10.89
CA ASN A 89 12.49 -15.44 -10.40
C ASN A 89 13.85 -14.71 -10.40
N SER A 90 13.85 -13.47 -10.87
CA SER A 90 15.02 -12.59 -10.87
C SER A 90 14.85 -11.45 -9.84
N PRO A 91 15.94 -11.02 -9.19
CA PRO A 91 15.92 -9.80 -8.36
C PRO A 91 15.76 -8.53 -9.21
N ASP A 92 15.96 -8.60 -10.52
CA ASP A 92 15.80 -7.49 -11.46
C ASP A 92 14.35 -7.31 -11.93
N GLU A 93 13.43 -8.13 -11.42
CA GLU A 93 12.00 -8.06 -11.76
C GLU A 93 11.40 -6.71 -11.34
N ASN A 94 10.81 -5.99 -12.29
CA ASN A 94 10.27 -4.67 -12.05
C ASN A 94 8.74 -4.70 -11.92
N PHE A 95 8.25 -4.40 -10.72
CA PHE A 95 6.81 -4.32 -10.41
C PHE A 95 6.24 -2.91 -10.54
N LYS A 96 7.07 -1.90 -10.86
CA LYS A 96 6.65 -0.51 -10.92
C LYS A 96 5.65 -0.29 -12.06
N LYS A 97 4.50 0.28 -11.71
CA LYS A 97 3.44 0.69 -12.63
C LYS A 97 3.29 2.20 -12.61
N LYS A 98 3.48 2.84 -13.76
CA LYS A 98 3.29 4.27 -13.91
C LYS A 98 1.80 4.60 -13.91
N LEU A 99 1.40 5.56 -13.08
CA LEU A 99 0.08 6.16 -13.09
C LEU A 99 0.17 7.65 -13.44
N ASN A 100 -0.76 8.16 -14.25
CA ASN A 100 -0.79 9.56 -14.61
C ASN A 100 -1.17 10.42 -13.39
N LYS A 101 -0.47 11.55 -13.17
CA LYS A 101 -0.72 12.46 -12.04
C LYS A 101 -2.18 12.93 -11.94
N LYS A 102 -2.81 13.23 -13.09
CA LYS A 102 -4.22 13.64 -13.13
C LYS A 102 -5.16 12.50 -12.69
N MET A 103 -4.87 11.26 -13.09
CA MET A 103 -5.65 10.08 -12.67
C MET A 103 -5.51 9.83 -11.16
N TYR A 104 -4.30 9.91 -10.62
CA TYR A 104 -4.05 9.77 -9.19
C TYR A 104 -4.84 10.79 -8.38
N ARG A 105 -4.76 12.08 -8.74
CA ARG A 105 -5.50 13.16 -8.08
C ARG A 105 -7.01 12.95 -8.17
N ALA A 106 -7.52 12.55 -9.33
CA ALA A 106 -8.93 12.23 -9.51
C ALA A 106 -9.37 11.05 -8.64
N GLY A 107 -8.55 9.99 -8.56
CA GLY A 107 -8.81 8.82 -7.71
C GLY A 107 -8.89 9.16 -6.23
N ILE A 108 -7.93 9.92 -5.72
CA ILE A 108 -7.96 10.40 -4.32
C ILE A 108 -9.21 11.26 -4.06
N SER A 109 -9.56 12.14 -4.98
CA SER A 109 -10.79 12.96 -4.89
C SER A 109 -12.06 12.10 -4.84
N VAL A 110 -12.14 11.03 -5.64
CA VAL A 110 -13.26 10.08 -5.65
C VAL A 110 -13.35 9.34 -4.30
N ILE A 111 -12.21 8.89 -3.75
CA ILE A 111 -12.16 8.23 -2.45
C ILE A 111 -12.68 9.16 -1.35
N PHE A 112 -12.18 10.40 -1.25
CA PHE A 112 -12.68 11.37 -0.28
C PHE A 112 -14.17 11.68 -0.44
N SER A 113 -14.64 11.79 -1.68
CA SER A 113 -16.07 12.01 -1.95
C SER A 113 -16.92 10.85 -1.43
N GLN A 114 -16.44 9.62 -1.56
CA GLN A 114 -17.15 8.44 -1.05
C GLN A 114 -17.11 8.38 0.47
N LEU A 115 -15.97 8.66 1.10
CA LEU A 115 -15.87 8.71 2.57
C LEU A 115 -16.83 9.73 3.18
N ILE A 116 -17.08 10.85 2.51
CA ILE A 116 -18.07 11.84 2.95
C ILE A 116 -19.50 11.27 2.83
N ARG A 117 -19.85 10.62 1.72
CA ARG A 117 -21.17 9.99 1.54
C ARG A 117 -21.44 8.92 2.59
N ASP A 118 -20.42 8.15 2.92
CA ASP A 118 -20.47 7.07 3.92
C ASP A 118 -20.37 7.61 5.37
N GLN A 119 -20.28 8.93 5.54
CA GLN A 119 -20.12 9.59 6.86
C GLN A 119 -18.89 9.11 7.65
N ARG A 120 -17.83 8.69 6.94
CA ARG A 120 -16.57 8.21 7.51
C ARG A 120 -15.49 9.27 7.61
N LEU A 121 -15.73 10.49 7.11
CA LEU A 121 -14.81 11.62 7.20
C LEU A 121 -15.27 12.58 8.30
N LEU A 122 -14.39 12.80 9.26
CA LEU A 122 -14.59 13.74 10.35
C LEU A 122 -13.53 14.83 10.28
N VAL A 123 -13.91 16.06 10.58
CA VAL A 123 -12.98 17.19 10.66
C VAL A 123 -12.96 17.71 12.10
N THR A 124 -11.74 17.94 12.63
CA THR A 124 -11.55 18.47 13.98
C THR A 124 -10.51 19.58 13.97
N ASP A 125 -10.69 20.59 14.81
CA ASP A 125 -9.77 21.72 14.90
C ASP A 125 -8.47 21.36 15.61
N ASN A 126 -8.53 20.48 16.61
CA ASN A 126 -7.35 20.14 17.40
C ASN A 126 -7.36 18.67 17.85
N ILE A 127 -6.36 17.93 17.39
CA ILE A 127 -6.10 16.55 17.82
C ILE A 127 -4.71 16.43 18.50
N ASN A 128 -3.97 17.53 18.62
CA ASN A 128 -2.64 17.52 19.21
C ASN A 128 -2.68 17.09 20.68
N VAL A 129 -1.61 16.41 21.10
CA VAL A 129 -1.36 16.01 22.49
C VAL A 129 -0.10 16.69 22.98
N ASP A 130 -0.13 17.13 24.25
CA ASP A 130 0.99 17.84 24.85
C ASP A 130 2.10 16.88 25.28
N THR A 131 1.73 15.63 25.55
CA THR A 131 2.65 14.59 25.99
C THR A 131 2.70 13.42 24.98
N HIS A 132 3.80 12.67 24.99
CA HIS A 132 3.97 11.46 24.18
C HIS A 132 3.24 10.22 24.74
N LYS A 133 2.37 10.38 25.76
CA LYS A 133 1.65 9.27 26.40
C LYS A 133 0.50 8.77 25.53
N THR A 134 0.52 7.49 25.22
CA THR A 134 -0.50 6.80 24.41
C THR A 134 -1.89 6.86 25.04
N LYS A 135 -2.00 6.88 26.38
CA LYS A 135 -3.28 6.90 27.09
C LYS A 135 -4.05 8.18 26.81
N GLU A 136 -3.40 9.35 26.86
CA GLU A 136 -4.05 10.63 26.59
C GLU A 136 -4.62 10.72 25.18
N PHE A 137 -3.88 10.18 24.21
CA PHE A 137 -4.32 10.14 22.82
C PHE A 137 -5.49 9.16 22.62
N LEU A 138 -5.43 7.97 23.24
CA LEU A 138 -6.51 6.99 23.25
C LEU A 138 -7.81 7.56 23.84
N ASP A 139 -7.72 8.28 24.94
CA ASP A 139 -8.89 8.88 25.58
C ASP A 139 -9.51 9.98 24.66
N LYS A 140 -8.69 10.75 23.94
CA LYS A 140 -9.18 11.69 22.93
C LYS A 140 -9.93 10.99 21.79
N ILE A 141 -9.36 9.91 21.21
CA ILE A 141 -10.00 9.12 20.14
C ILE A 141 -11.32 8.50 20.62
N LYS A 142 -11.34 7.90 21.82
CA LYS A 142 -12.55 7.33 22.41
C LYS A 142 -13.64 8.37 22.65
N ASN A 143 -13.26 9.57 23.10
CA ASN A 143 -14.20 10.67 23.29
C ASN A 143 -14.86 11.13 21.98
N LEU A 144 -14.15 10.96 20.84
CA LEU A 144 -14.70 11.16 19.49
C LEU A 144 -15.56 9.97 19.00
N GLY A 145 -15.63 8.88 19.76
CA GLY A 145 -16.38 7.67 19.39
C GLY A 145 -15.68 6.82 18.31
N LEU A 146 -14.36 6.98 18.12
CA LEU A 146 -13.61 6.33 17.06
C LEU A 146 -12.82 5.14 17.61
N ASN A 147 -12.77 4.04 16.85
CA ASN A 147 -11.99 2.84 17.18
C ASN A 147 -10.85 2.59 16.17
N GLU A 148 -11.13 2.78 14.89
CA GLU A 148 -10.17 2.65 13.78
C GLU A 148 -10.16 3.98 13.03
N VAL A 149 -9.00 4.64 12.99
CA VAL A 149 -8.93 5.98 12.43
C VAL A 149 -7.57 6.27 11.82
N MET A 150 -7.59 6.93 10.67
CA MET A 150 -6.43 7.57 10.09
C MET A 150 -6.55 9.08 10.31
N VAL A 151 -5.62 9.62 11.09
CA VAL A 151 -5.53 11.06 11.37
C VAL A 151 -4.60 11.70 10.35
N ILE A 152 -5.13 12.69 9.63
CA ILE A 152 -4.38 13.43 8.61
C ILE A 152 -4.12 14.83 9.16
N THR A 153 -2.85 15.19 9.30
CA THR A 153 -2.42 16.52 9.81
C THR A 153 -1.60 17.26 8.77
N HIS A 154 -1.59 18.57 8.83
CA HIS A 154 -0.72 19.38 7.97
C HIS A 154 0.74 19.21 8.34
N GLU A 155 1.05 19.26 9.64
CA GLU A 155 2.37 19.04 10.22
C GLU A 155 2.27 17.96 11.29
N LEU A 156 3.23 17.03 11.27
CA LEU A 156 3.30 15.94 12.24
C LEU A 156 4.08 16.42 13.47
N ASN A 157 3.40 16.52 14.60
CA ASN A 157 4.04 16.78 15.88
C ASN A 157 4.68 15.48 16.42
N ASP A 158 5.92 15.55 16.90
CA ASP A 158 6.64 14.41 17.47
C ASP A 158 5.88 13.74 18.62
N ASN A 159 5.26 14.52 19.49
CA ASN A 159 4.45 14.00 20.60
C ASN A 159 3.24 13.20 20.08
N LEU A 160 2.56 13.70 19.06
CA LEU A 160 1.42 13.03 18.44
C LEU A 160 1.85 11.72 17.76
N TYR A 161 2.98 11.74 17.04
CA TYR A 161 3.53 10.55 16.40
C TYR A 161 3.91 9.47 17.42
N LEU A 162 4.64 9.85 18.49
CA LEU A 162 5.05 8.93 19.54
C LEU A 162 3.86 8.37 20.33
N ALA A 163 2.84 9.19 20.59
CA ALA A 163 1.63 8.76 21.28
C ALA A 163 0.77 7.79 20.45
N SER A 164 0.78 7.93 19.11
CA SER A 164 -0.09 7.14 18.22
C SER A 164 0.52 5.83 17.72
N ARG A 165 1.85 5.79 17.46
CA ARG A 165 2.51 4.69 16.72
C ARG A 165 2.34 3.29 17.34
N ASN A 166 2.09 3.19 18.65
CA ASN A 166 1.91 1.91 19.34
C ASN A 166 0.44 1.45 19.39
N ILE A 167 -0.49 2.27 18.94
CA ILE A 167 -1.92 1.94 19.01
C ILE A 167 -2.29 1.19 17.72
N PRO A 168 -2.79 -0.06 17.81
CA PRO A 168 -3.25 -0.78 16.64
C PRO A 168 -4.45 -0.07 16.01
N ARG A 169 -4.57 -0.13 14.68
CA ARG A 169 -5.66 0.45 13.89
C ARG A 169 -5.78 1.98 13.94
N VAL A 170 -4.76 2.65 14.46
CA VAL A 170 -4.64 4.10 14.43
C VAL A 170 -3.38 4.48 13.69
N ALA A 171 -3.51 5.29 12.66
CA ALA A 171 -2.39 5.83 11.91
C ALA A 171 -2.46 7.36 11.93
N VAL A 172 -1.32 8.01 12.12
CA VAL A 172 -1.19 9.47 12.00
C VAL A 172 -0.21 9.77 10.88
N ILE A 173 -0.66 10.51 9.89
CA ILE A 173 0.14 10.82 8.70
C ILE A 173 0.02 12.29 8.31
N GLU A 174 1.03 12.79 7.62
CA GLU A 174 0.95 14.09 6.97
C GLU A 174 0.11 14.03 5.69
N VAL A 175 -0.50 15.15 5.32
CA VAL A 175 -1.27 15.29 4.07
C VAL A 175 -0.47 14.84 2.84
N LYS A 176 0.85 15.07 2.83
CA LYS A 176 1.73 14.67 1.71
C LYS A 176 1.87 13.16 1.53
N ASN A 177 1.68 12.40 2.62
CA ASN A 177 1.89 10.96 2.70
C ASN A 177 0.58 10.16 2.63
N VAL A 178 -0.53 10.83 2.34
CA VAL A 178 -1.84 10.19 2.19
C VAL A 178 -1.80 9.21 1.02
N ASP A 179 -2.17 7.98 1.29
CA ASP A 179 -2.17 6.89 0.31
C ASP A 179 -3.60 6.34 0.07
N PRO A 180 -3.86 5.78 -1.12
CA PRO A 180 -5.20 5.32 -1.50
C PRO A 180 -5.62 3.99 -0.86
N VAL A 181 -4.75 3.33 -0.11
CA VAL A 181 -5.03 2.01 0.50
C VAL A 181 -5.52 2.18 1.93
N ASN A 182 -4.94 3.13 2.67
CA ASN A 182 -5.32 3.37 4.05
C ASN A 182 -6.51 4.34 4.19
N LEU A 183 -6.82 5.11 3.13
CA LEU A 183 -8.06 5.88 3.03
C LEU A 183 -9.27 4.96 2.89
#